data_2106f3180db88e11c9ca54c5350ae967
#
_entry.id   2106f3180db88e11c9ca54c5350ae967
#
_cell.length_a   1.000
_cell.length_b   1.000
_cell.length_c   1.000
_cell.angle_alpha   90.00
_cell.angle_beta   90.00
_cell.angle_gamma   90.00
#
_symmetry.space_group_name_H-M   'P 1'
#
loop_
_entity.id
_entity.type
_entity.pdbx_description
1 polymer ?
#
loop_
_entity_poly.entity_id
_entity_poly.type
_entity_poly.pdbx_seq_one_letter_code
_entity_poly.pdbx_strand_id
1 'polypeptide(L)'
;VQSFNRMVDVVGSDGSHNQVPAGIIAPIKVGDRTVGTLKFYYKTPRAVDRTQYALASGFADLISTQLASFELERQDELTARVELRALQSQVDPHFLFNTISTIVSLVRTEPDKARSLLIDFSNYYRQTLSDSDTLTTLEHEVEQGTRYINLMQARYGDGRLRVSVDIDFEVRDSLVPPFILQPLLENCIKHAQRETEPLSIHVRAFETDDGLEIIVEDDGIGMSEEVCAHLFEQHRLEEPESITADGSIKRGCGLALFNVLQRIHFFYGEDSGMRVKSQEGVGTQVIVELNGEPHEPAPLTA
;
A
#
# COMPACT_ATOMS: atom_id res chain seq x y z
N VAL A 1 24.27 -31.55 19.39
CA VAL A 1 25.27 -32.43 18.73
C VAL A 1 25.10 -33.83 19.28
N GLN A 2 25.08 -34.83 18.41
CA GLN A 2 24.94 -36.24 18.76
C GLN A 2 26.13 -37.04 18.15
N SER A 3 26.58 -38.06 18.84
CA SER A 3 27.57 -38.99 18.30
C SER A 3 27.04 -40.43 18.28
N PHE A 4 27.49 -41.21 17.34
CA PHE A 4 27.22 -42.65 17.29
C PHE A 4 28.52 -43.43 17.23
N ASN A 5 28.48 -44.62 17.81
CA ASN A 5 29.59 -45.57 17.89
C ASN A 5 29.08 -46.97 17.56
N ARG A 6 28.54 -47.11 16.34
CA ARG A 6 28.03 -48.35 15.77
C ARG A 6 28.11 -48.29 14.24
N MET A 7 28.14 -49.43 13.58
CA MET A 7 28.09 -49.48 12.10
C MET A 7 26.78 -48.86 11.62
N VAL A 8 26.89 -47.85 10.78
CA VAL A 8 25.78 -47.17 10.14
C VAL A 8 26.02 -47.14 8.64
N ASP A 9 25.00 -47.48 7.88
CA ASP A 9 25.06 -47.37 6.42
C ASP A 9 24.78 -45.92 6.02
N VAL A 10 25.72 -45.33 5.30
CA VAL A 10 25.64 -43.93 4.83
C VAL A 10 25.58 -43.94 3.31
N VAL A 11 24.54 -43.35 2.78
CA VAL A 11 24.35 -43.17 1.33
C VAL A 11 25.06 -41.89 0.89
N GLY A 12 26.00 -41.99 -0.02
CA GLY A 12 26.65 -40.83 -0.65
C GLY A 12 25.72 -40.11 -1.62
N SER A 13 26.10 -38.90 -2.00
CA SER A 13 25.34 -38.09 -3.01
C SER A 13 25.34 -38.75 -4.41
N ASP A 14 26.27 -39.65 -4.66
CA ASP A 14 26.39 -40.47 -5.87
C ASP A 14 25.61 -41.79 -5.80
N GLY A 15 24.85 -42.03 -4.72
CA GLY A 15 24.12 -43.27 -4.47
C GLY A 15 24.99 -44.41 -3.92
N SER A 16 26.29 -44.20 -3.63
CA SER A 16 27.16 -45.19 -3.03
C SER A 16 26.78 -45.48 -1.58
N HIS A 17 26.83 -46.77 -1.18
CA HIS A 17 26.60 -47.20 0.19
C HIS A 17 27.94 -47.43 0.91
N ASN A 18 28.18 -46.75 2.00
CA ASN A 18 29.39 -46.88 2.80
C ASN A 18 29.04 -47.16 4.27
N GLN A 19 29.64 -48.24 4.80
CA GLN A 19 29.50 -48.53 6.22
C GLN A 19 30.55 -47.80 7.03
N VAL A 20 30.10 -46.95 7.99
CA VAL A 20 30.96 -46.15 8.88
C VAL A 20 30.76 -46.56 10.32
N PRO A 21 31.85 -46.84 11.07
CA PRO A 21 31.75 -47.37 12.43
C PRO A 21 31.51 -46.27 13.50
N ALA A 22 31.69 -44.98 13.16
CA ALA A 22 31.47 -43.91 14.10
C ALA A 22 31.23 -42.58 13.37
N GLY A 23 30.53 -41.64 14.03
CA GLY A 23 30.31 -40.31 13.51
C GLY A 23 29.78 -39.34 14.53
N ILE A 24 29.83 -38.04 14.18
CA ILE A 24 29.27 -36.93 14.91
C ILE A 24 28.29 -36.23 13.98
N ILE A 25 27.10 -35.90 14.47
CA ILE A 25 26.08 -35.15 13.75
C ILE A 25 25.83 -33.87 14.58
N ALA A 26 26.11 -32.73 13.99
CA ALA A 26 25.90 -31.44 14.59
C ALA A 26 24.77 -30.69 13.82
N PRO A 27 23.72 -30.20 14.48
CA PRO A 27 22.67 -29.44 13.83
C PRO A 27 23.20 -28.05 13.45
N ILE A 28 22.80 -27.56 12.29
CA ILE A 28 22.98 -26.18 11.86
C ILE A 28 21.65 -25.48 12.14
N LYS A 29 21.69 -24.39 12.92
CA LYS A 29 20.48 -23.69 13.36
C LYS A 29 20.49 -22.22 12.92
N VAL A 30 19.29 -21.72 12.61
CA VAL A 30 19.01 -20.29 12.46
C VAL A 30 17.91 -19.97 13.48
N GLY A 31 18.23 -19.18 14.51
CA GLY A 31 17.38 -19.05 15.69
C GLY A 31 17.14 -20.42 16.36
N ASP A 32 15.90 -20.73 16.67
CA ASP A 32 15.50 -22.01 17.25
C ASP A 32 15.24 -23.12 16.22
N ARG A 33 15.30 -22.79 14.92
CA ARG A 33 14.99 -23.73 13.85
C ARG A 33 16.26 -24.44 13.36
N THR A 34 16.24 -25.78 13.27
CA THR A 34 17.28 -26.55 12.61
C THR A 34 17.06 -26.54 11.09
N VAL A 35 17.98 -25.92 10.35
CA VAL A 35 17.94 -25.76 8.89
C VAL A 35 18.79 -26.80 8.16
N GLY A 36 19.68 -27.49 8.87
CA GLY A 36 20.53 -28.51 8.29
C GLY A 36 21.31 -29.30 9.35
N THR A 37 22.14 -30.20 8.89
CA THR A 37 23.03 -30.97 9.78
C THR A 37 24.40 -31.11 9.15
N LEU A 38 25.43 -30.94 9.96
CA LEU A 38 26.81 -31.23 9.61
C LEU A 38 27.16 -32.60 10.13
N LYS A 39 27.68 -33.49 9.26
CA LYS A 39 27.98 -34.89 9.59
C LYS A 39 29.45 -35.15 9.38
N PHE A 40 30.12 -35.66 10.43
CA PHE A 40 31.51 -36.11 10.40
C PHE A 40 31.57 -37.59 10.60
N TYR A 41 32.26 -38.29 9.70
CA TYR A 41 32.39 -39.74 9.73
C TYR A 41 33.82 -40.15 9.99
N TYR A 42 34.03 -41.16 10.84
CA TYR A 42 35.32 -41.63 11.26
C TYR A 42 35.53 -43.10 10.96
N LYS A 43 36.76 -43.47 10.58
CA LYS A 43 37.14 -44.85 10.24
C LYS A 43 37.19 -45.80 11.45
N THR A 44 37.35 -45.24 12.65
CA THR A 44 37.41 -46.03 13.89
C THR A 44 36.61 -45.35 14.99
N PRO A 45 35.94 -46.08 15.90
CA PRO A 45 35.25 -45.52 17.03
C PRO A 45 36.11 -44.71 17.98
N ARG A 46 37.39 -45.06 18.13
CA ARG A 46 38.36 -44.37 18.99
C ARG A 46 38.71 -42.96 18.50
N ALA A 47 38.43 -42.66 17.23
CA ALA A 47 38.68 -41.32 16.67
C ALA A 47 37.61 -40.31 17.08
N VAL A 48 36.47 -40.74 17.67
CA VAL A 48 35.44 -39.85 18.21
C VAL A 48 35.81 -39.51 19.68
N ASP A 49 36.58 -38.47 19.87
CA ASP A 49 36.98 -37.98 21.18
C ASP A 49 36.36 -36.62 21.49
N ARG A 50 36.64 -36.06 22.67
CA ARG A 50 36.11 -34.75 23.13
C ARG A 50 36.58 -33.62 22.21
N THR A 51 37.77 -33.70 21.65
CA THR A 51 38.31 -32.69 20.74
C THR A 51 37.54 -32.67 19.44
N GLN A 52 37.27 -33.84 18.86
CA GLN A 52 36.47 -33.96 17.62
C GLN A 52 35.05 -33.50 17.83
N TYR A 53 34.47 -33.80 19.01
CA TYR A 53 33.14 -33.32 19.35
C TYR A 53 33.10 -31.79 19.46
N ALA A 54 34.08 -31.17 20.14
CA ALA A 54 34.20 -29.74 20.26
C ALA A 54 34.42 -29.05 18.91
N LEU A 55 35.21 -29.64 18.02
CA LEU A 55 35.44 -29.14 16.66
C LEU A 55 34.16 -29.20 15.83
N ALA A 56 33.43 -30.32 15.86
CA ALA A 56 32.19 -30.48 15.14
C ALA A 56 31.11 -29.49 15.61
N SER A 57 31.03 -29.27 16.94
CA SER A 57 30.14 -28.25 17.51
C SER A 57 30.56 -26.86 17.06
N GLY A 58 31.83 -26.50 17.18
CA GLY A 58 32.34 -25.18 16.79
C GLY A 58 32.13 -24.87 15.31
N PHE A 59 32.31 -25.85 14.41
CA PHE A 59 32.00 -25.68 12.99
C PHE A 59 30.50 -25.49 12.75
N ALA A 60 29.65 -26.27 13.42
CA ALA A 60 28.19 -26.12 13.29
C ALA A 60 27.70 -24.76 13.80
N ASP A 61 28.26 -24.29 14.92
CA ASP A 61 27.94 -22.99 15.51
C ASP A 61 28.42 -21.85 14.60
N LEU A 62 29.61 -21.96 14.02
CA LEU A 62 30.15 -20.97 13.08
C LEU A 62 29.29 -20.88 11.81
N ILE A 63 28.92 -22.02 11.21
CA ILE A 63 28.04 -22.07 10.04
C ILE A 63 26.65 -21.53 10.40
N SER A 64 26.13 -21.88 11.57
CA SER A 64 24.83 -21.37 12.05
C SER A 64 24.83 -19.85 12.17
N THR A 65 25.89 -19.28 12.74
CA THR A 65 26.04 -17.82 12.88
C THR A 65 26.14 -17.15 11.51
N GLN A 66 26.89 -17.70 10.57
CA GLN A 66 27.01 -17.14 9.22
C GLN A 66 25.68 -17.21 8.45
N LEU A 67 24.94 -18.32 8.58
CA LEU A 67 23.62 -18.45 7.97
C LEU A 67 22.60 -17.50 8.59
N ALA A 68 22.62 -17.31 9.90
CA ALA A 68 21.76 -16.36 10.58
C ALA A 68 22.04 -14.92 10.13
N SER A 69 23.30 -14.54 10.00
CA SER A 69 23.71 -13.20 9.50
C SER A 69 23.23 -13.00 8.04
N PHE A 70 23.42 -13.98 7.19
CA PHE A 70 22.98 -13.94 5.78
C PHE A 70 21.44 -13.83 5.65
N GLU A 71 20.69 -14.55 6.49
CA GLU A 71 19.23 -14.51 6.49
C GLU A 71 18.74 -13.12 6.94
N LEU A 72 19.40 -12.51 7.94
CA LEU A 72 19.09 -11.16 8.40
C LEU A 72 19.34 -10.12 7.29
N GLU A 73 20.53 -10.14 6.66
CA GLU A 73 20.86 -9.26 5.55
C GLU A 73 19.84 -9.38 4.40
N ARG A 74 19.40 -10.61 4.10
CA ARG A 74 18.39 -10.86 3.08
C ARG A 74 17.02 -10.31 3.43
N GLN A 75 16.63 -10.40 4.71
CA GLN A 75 15.38 -9.80 5.20
C GLN A 75 15.43 -8.28 5.10
N ASP A 76 16.52 -7.65 5.50
CA ASP A 76 16.71 -6.20 5.39
C ASP A 76 16.64 -5.74 3.92
N GLU A 77 17.28 -6.49 2.99
CA GLU A 77 17.21 -6.19 1.56
C GLU A 77 15.78 -6.32 1.01
N LEU A 78 15.04 -7.35 1.43
CA LEU A 78 13.64 -7.52 1.02
C LEU A 78 12.75 -6.40 1.55
N THR A 79 12.93 -6.02 2.82
CA THR A 79 12.19 -4.91 3.44
C THR A 79 12.46 -3.60 2.70
N ALA A 80 13.74 -3.27 2.46
CA ALA A 80 14.10 -2.08 1.70
C ALA A 80 13.53 -2.09 0.26
N ARG A 81 13.46 -3.25 -0.40
CA ARG A 81 12.82 -3.38 -1.73
C ARG A 81 11.31 -3.19 -1.68
N VAL A 82 10.65 -3.67 -0.64
CA VAL A 82 9.20 -3.46 -0.44
C VAL A 82 8.92 -1.99 -0.18
N GLU A 83 9.70 -1.34 0.69
CA GLU A 83 9.58 0.10 0.95
C GLU A 83 9.83 0.94 -0.30
N LEU A 84 10.87 0.65 -1.09
CA LEU A 84 11.13 1.31 -2.36
C LEU A 84 9.98 1.13 -3.36
N ARG A 85 9.39 -0.07 -3.42
CA ARG A 85 8.22 -0.32 -4.29
C ARG A 85 6.99 0.43 -3.78
N ALA A 86 6.76 0.49 -2.47
CA ALA A 86 5.69 1.27 -1.88
C ALA A 86 5.84 2.76 -2.22
N LEU A 87 7.04 3.34 -2.05
CA LEU A 87 7.35 4.72 -2.44
C LEU A 87 7.16 4.95 -3.94
N GLN A 88 7.66 4.06 -4.81
CA GLN A 88 7.46 4.16 -6.26
C GLN A 88 6.01 4.00 -6.67
N SER A 89 5.19 3.28 -5.90
CA SER A 89 3.78 3.08 -6.19
C SER A 89 2.89 4.27 -5.80
N GLN A 90 3.39 5.19 -5.00
CA GLN A 90 2.70 6.45 -4.67
C GLN A 90 2.64 7.39 -5.89
N VAL A 91 3.55 7.22 -6.86
CA VAL A 91 3.54 7.98 -8.09
C VAL A 91 2.89 7.14 -9.19
N ASP A 92 1.73 7.54 -9.72
CA ASP A 92 1.15 6.94 -10.93
C ASP A 92 1.95 7.40 -12.17
N PRO A 93 2.82 6.54 -12.78
CA PRO A 93 3.65 6.96 -13.90
C PRO A 93 2.80 7.33 -15.12
N HIS A 94 1.66 6.69 -15.30
CA HIS A 94 0.77 6.96 -16.41
C HIS A 94 0.10 8.34 -16.28
N PHE A 95 -0.30 8.72 -15.07
CA PHE A 95 -0.78 10.07 -14.77
C PHE A 95 0.29 11.12 -15.05
N LEU A 96 1.51 10.89 -14.55
CA LEU A 96 2.67 11.76 -14.77
C LEU A 96 2.91 12.02 -16.28
N PHE A 97 3.09 10.95 -17.08
CA PHE A 97 3.37 11.08 -18.51
C PHE A 97 2.24 11.77 -19.27
N ASN A 98 0.99 11.44 -18.94
CA ASN A 98 -0.17 12.03 -19.62
C ASN A 98 -0.32 13.51 -19.29
N THR A 99 -0.15 13.90 -18.03
CA THR A 99 -0.22 15.30 -17.60
C THR A 99 0.87 16.14 -18.24
N ILE A 100 2.13 15.66 -18.22
CA ILE A 100 3.24 16.35 -18.89
C ILE A 100 2.97 16.49 -20.39
N SER A 101 2.49 15.42 -21.07
CA SER A 101 2.17 15.46 -22.49
C SER A 101 1.08 16.48 -22.81
N THR A 102 0.06 16.57 -21.96
CA THR A 102 -1.00 17.58 -22.09
C THR A 102 -0.43 19.00 -21.94
N ILE A 103 0.37 19.24 -20.90
CA ILE A 103 1.01 20.54 -20.69
C ILE A 103 1.88 20.94 -21.90
N VAL A 104 2.71 20.01 -22.40
CA VAL A 104 3.57 20.25 -23.59
C VAL A 104 2.75 20.61 -24.82
N SER A 105 1.60 19.96 -25.05
CA SER A 105 0.72 20.27 -26.17
C SER A 105 0.16 21.69 -26.11
N LEU A 106 -0.08 22.21 -24.88
CA LEU A 106 -0.63 23.54 -24.67
C LEU A 106 0.42 24.66 -24.70
N VAL A 107 1.71 24.37 -24.56
CA VAL A 107 2.78 25.40 -24.51
C VAL A 107 2.74 26.37 -25.71
N ARG A 108 2.36 25.88 -26.88
CA ARG A 108 2.32 26.71 -28.10
C ARG A 108 0.96 27.36 -28.35
N THR A 109 -0.12 26.73 -27.92
CA THR A 109 -1.50 27.16 -28.22
C THR A 109 -2.11 27.97 -27.10
N GLU A 110 -1.83 27.61 -25.85
CA GLU A 110 -2.38 28.22 -24.63
C GLU A 110 -1.30 28.32 -23.53
N PRO A 111 -0.26 29.18 -23.73
CA PRO A 111 0.90 29.21 -22.83
C PRO A 111 0.57 29.56 -21.38
N ASP A 112 -0.41 30.42 -21.11
CA ASP A 112 -0.83 30.78 -19.76
C ASP A 112 -1.51 29.60 -19.07
N LYS A 113 -2.35 28.83 -19.77
CA LYS A 113 -2.97 27.59 -19.27
C LYS A 113 -1.91 26.52 -18.98
N ALA A 114 -0.93 26.36 -19.90
CA ALA A 114 0.18 25.45 -19.69
C ALA A 114 0.99 25.79 -18.44
N ARG A 115 1.26 27.07 -18.20
CA ARG A 115 1.97 27.55 -17.00
C ARG A 115 1.17 27.27 -15.71
N SER A 116 -0.12 27.57 -15.72
CA SER A 116 -1.01 27.29 -14.56
C SER A 116 -1.02 25.80 -14.24
N LEU A 117 -1.21 24.94 -15.25
CA LEU A 117 -1.20 23.48 -15.07
C LEU A 117 0.14 22.92 -14.57
N LEU A 118 1.26 23.53 -14.97
CA LEU A 118 2.58 23.12 -14.47
C LEU A 118 2.73 23.49 -12.98
N ILE A 119 2.16 24.60 -12.54
CA ILE A 119 2.14 24.98 -11.13
C ILE A 119 1.24 24.01 -10.33
N ASP A 120 0.02 23.75 -10.82
CA ASP A 120 -0.91 22.79 -10.19
C ASP A 120 -0.28 21.41 -10.07
N PHE A 121 0.36 20.93 -11.13
CA PHE A 121 1.09 19.67 -11.18
C PHE A 121 2.23 19.61 -10.15
N SER A 122 3.04 20.66 -10.07
CA SER A 122 4.15 20.75 -9.10
C SER A 122 3.64 20.71 -7.65
N ASN A 123 2.56 21.42 -7.35
CA ASN A 123 1.96 21.46 -6.02
C ASN A 123 1.30 20.13 -5.67
N TYR A 124 0.56 19.52 -6.59
CA TYR A 124 -0.04 18.19 -6.44
C TYR A 124 1.01 17.15 -6.06
N TYR A 125 2.13 17.06 -6.82
CA TYR A 125 3.18 16.09 -6.55
C TYR A 125 3.94 16.35 -5.26
N ARG A 126 4.20 17.62 -4.92
CA ARG A 126 4.86 17.95 -3.66
C ARG A 126 4.07 17.44 -2.47
N GLN A 127 2.77 17.55 -2.51
CA GLN A 127 1.89 17.09 -1.44
C GLN A 127 1.77 15.56 -1.41
N THR A 128 1.60 14.92 -2.56
CA THR A 128 1.55 13.45 -2.65
C THR A 128 2.81 12.76 -2.08
N LEU A 129 3.95 13.48 -2.09
CA LEU A 129 5.23 12.99 -1.57
C LEU A 129 5.51 13.46 -0.13
N SER A 130 4.66 14.31 0.46
CA SER A 130 4.80 14.73 1.86
C SER A 130 4.03 13.78 2.76
N ASP A 131 4.72 13.21 3.74
CA ASP A 131 4.08 12.50 4.85
C ASP A 131 3.30 13.51 5.68
N SER A 132 1.97 13.47 5.61
CA SER A 132 1.13 14.31 6.43
C SER A 132 0.39 13.43 7.46
N ASP A 133 1.04 13.26 8.61
CA ASP A 133 0.44 12.61 9.79
C ASP A 133 -0.35 13.60 10.65
N THR A 134 -0.60 14.80 10.15
CA THR A 134 -1.29 15.88 10.87
C THR A 134 -2.57 16.27 10.17
N LEU A 135 -3.57 16.64 10.96
CA LEU A 135 -4.82 17.20 10.47
C LEU A 135 -4.58 18.44 9.60
N THR A 136 -5.45 18.64 8.64
CA THR A 136 -5.48 19.80 7.74
C THR A 136 -6.86 20.45 7.76
N THR A 137 -7.01 21.62 7.14
CA THR A 137 -8.33 22.24 7.00
C THR A 137 -9.09 21.69 5.79
N LEU A 138 -10.40 21.66 5.86
CA LEU A 138 -11.25 21.29 4.74
C LEU A 138 -10.98 22.15 3.50
N GLU A 139 -10.77 23.46 3.68
CA GLU A 139 -10.41 24.38 2.60
C GLU A 139 -9.13 23.92 1.88
N HIS A 140 -8.12 23.46 2.63
CA HIS A 140 -6.88 22.95 2.05
C HIS A 140 -7.11 21.67 1.22
N GLU A 141 -7.92 20.72 1.71
CA GLU A 141 -8.31 19.52 0.96
C GLU A 141 -9.07 19.87 -0.33
N VAL A 142 -9.98 20.86 -0.26
CA VAL A 142 -10.71 21.37 -1.43
C VAL A 142 -9.78 22.00 -2.45
N GLU A 143 -8.81 22.82 -2.02
CA GLU A 143 -7.80 23.38 -2.91
C GLU A 143 -6.99 22.29 -3.62
N GLN A 144 -6.56 21.25 -2.90
CA GLN A 144 -5.82 20.14 -3.49
C GLN A 144 -6.67 19.33 -4.48
N GLY A 145 -7.93 19.04 -4.10
CA GLY A 145 -8.88 18.41 -5.00
C GLY A 145 -9.10 19.23 -6.27
N THR A 146 -9.20 20.55 -6.14
CA THR A 146 -9.37 21.47 -7.28
C THR A 146 -8.15 21.43 -8.22
N ARG A 147 -6.93 21.40 -7.71
CA ARG A 147 -5.71 21.26 -8.54
C ARG A 147 -5.73 19.96 -9.34
N TYR A 148 -6.09 18.84 -8.71
CA TYR A 148 -6.25 17.58 -9.39
C TYR A 148 -7.33 17.64 -10.49
N ILE A 149 -8.48 18.25 -10.19
CA ILE A 149 -9.57 18.45 -11.17
C ILE A 149 -9.07 19.25 -12.37
N ASN A 150 -8.36 20.36 -12.17
CA ASN A 150 -7.82 21.19 -13.25
C ASN A 150 -6.91 20.39 -14.19
N LEU A 151 -6.04 19.53 -13.63
CA LEU A 151 -5.17 18.64 -14.41
C LEU A 151 -5.99 17.64 -15.23
N MET A 152 -7.07 17.08 -14.65
CA MET A 152 -7.94 16.14 -15.34
C MET A 152 -8.81 16.81 -16.41
N GLN A 153 -9.35 18.00 -16.16
CA GLN A 153 -10.10 18.76 -17.15
C GLN A 153 -9.20 19.13 -18.36
N ALA A 154 -7.96 19.53 -18.13
CA ALA A 154 -7.01 19.78 -19.21
C ALA A 154 -6.72 18.53 -20.06
N ARG A 155 -6.72 17.34 -19.43
CA ARG A 155 -6.48 16.05 -20.09
C ARG A 155 -7.68 15.56 -20.89
N TYR A 156 -8.88 15.60 -20.30
CA TYR A 156 -10.09 15.05 -20.90
C TYR A 156 -10.85 16.06 -21.77
N GLY A 157 -10.59 17.35 -21.60
CA GLY A 157 -11.30 18.46 -22.21
C GLY A 157 -12.42 18.99 -21.32
N ASP A 158 -12.60 20.31 -21.34
CA ASP A 158 -13.51 21.05 -20.44
C ASP A 158 -14.99 20.59 -20.57
N GLY A 159 -15.36 19.93 -21.69
CA GLY A 159 -16.71 19.42 -21.90
C GLY A 159 -16.98 18.03 -21.32
N ARG A 160 -15.96 17.26 -20.97
CA ARG A 160 -16.11 15.86 -20.55
C ARG A 160 -16.09 15.66 -19.02
N LEU A 161 -15.56 16.60 -18.28
CA LEU A 161 -15.51 16.57 -16.82
C LEU A 161 -16.05 17.88 -16.26
N ARG A 162 -17.17 17.81 -15.56
CA ARG A 162 -17.78 18.93 -14.86
C ARG A 162 -17.72 18.69 -13.37
N VAL A 163 -17.18 19.63 -12.64
CA VAL A 163 -17.09 19.51 -11.17
C VAL A 163 -17.67 20.77 -10.55
N SER A 164 -18.55 20.60 -9.58
CA SER A 164 -19.05 21.66 -8.73
C SER A 164 -18.67 21.39 -7.28
N VAL A 165 -18.24 22.41 -6.59
CA VAL A 165 -17.82 22.37 -5.18
C VAL A 165 -18.67 23.39 -4.41
N ASP A 166 -19.45 22.90 -3.45
CA ASP A 166 -20.35 23.68 -2.61
C ASP A 166 -20.06 23.35 -1.15
N ILE A 167 -19.25 24.21 -0.53
CA ILE A 167 -18.78 24.07 0.85
C ILE A 167 -19.30 25.23 1.66
N ASP A 168 -20.06 24.93 2.70
CA ASP A 168 -20.54 25.94 3.63
C ASP A 168 -19.37 26.71 4.24
N PHE A 169 -19.57 28.02 4.39
CA PHE A 169 -18.49 28.90 4.86
C PHE A 169 -17.99 28.50 6.26
N GLU A 170 -18.91 28.09 7.12
CA GLU A 170 -18.69 27.77 8.52
C GLU A 170 -17.77 26.54 8.71
N VAL A 171 -17.73 25.61 7.74
CA VAL A 171 -16.95 24.35 7.84
C VAL A 171 -15.61 24.38 7.10
N ARG A 172 -15.26 25.49 6.45
CA ARG A 172 -14.00 25.57 5.68
C ARG A 172 -12.75 25.40 6.52
N ASP A 173 -12.78 25.95 7.73
CA ASP A 173 -11.66 25.88 8.69
C ASP A 173 -11.72 24.61 9.56
N SER A 174 -12.72 23.73 9.37
CA SER A 174 -12.82 22.48 10.11
C SER A 174 -11.61 21.61 9.83
N LEU A 175 -11.05 21.03 10.88
CA LEU A 175 -9.92 20.11 10.77
C LEU A 175 -10.43 18.77 10.21
N VAL A 176 -9.73 18.24 9.22
CA VAL A 176 -10.06 16.96 8.59
C VAL A 176 -8.80 16.10 8.45
N PRO A 177 -8.94 14.77 8.36
CA PRO A 177 -7.82 13.91 8.00
C PRO A 177 -7.22 14.31 6.65
N PRO A 178 -5.89 14.33 6.50
CA PRO A 178 -5.25 14.65 5.23
C PRO A 178 -5.58 13.58 4.17
N PHE A 179 -5.62 13.96 2.91
CA PHE A 179 -5.96 13.08 1.78
C PHE A 179 -7.31 12.38 1.93
N ILE A 180 -8.33 13.09 2.42
CA ILE A 180 -9.68 12.54 2.51
C ILE A 180 -10.46 12.78 1.21
N LEU A 181 -10.36 13.98 0.63
CA LEU A 181 -11.14 14.37 -0.54
C LEU A 181 -10.51 13.89 -1.87
N GLN A 182 -9.18 13.98 -1.98
CA GLN A 182 -8.48 13.63 -3.21
C GLN A 182 -8.74 12.18 -3.68
N PRO A 183 -8.64 11.12 -2.84
CA PRO A 183 -8.90 9.75 -3.27
C PRO A 183 -10.35 9.53 -3.74
N LEU A 184 -11.31 10.26 -3.17
CA LEU A 184 -12.72 10.18 -3.58
C LEU A 184 -12.90 10.76 -5.00
N LEU A 185 -12.30 11.92 -5.27
CA LEU A 185 -12.31 12.55 -6.59
C LEU A 185 -11.57 11.68 -7.63
N GLU A 186 -10.44 11.08 -7.24
CA GLU A 186 -9.72 10.14 -8.10
C GLU A 186 -10.58 8.94 -8.48
N ASN A 187 -11.32 8.38 -7.52
CA ASN A 187 -12.23 7.26 -7.77
C ASN A 187 -13.34 7.63 -8.77
N CYS A 188 -14.01 8.78 -8.58
CA CYS A 188 -14.99 9.26 -9.52
C CYS A 188 -14.41 9.39 -10.94
N ILE A 189 -13.24 10.03 -11.09
CA ILE A 189 -12.65 10.25 -12.40
C ILE A 189 -12.13 8.97 -13.05
N LYS A 190 -11.59 8.00 -12.27
CA LYS A 190 -11.04 6.75 -12.81
C LYS A 190 -12.12 5.70 -13.14
N HIS A 191 -13.18 5.63 -12.34
CA HIS A 191 -14.12 4.51 -12.36
C HIS A 191 -15.52 4.87 -12.82
N ALA A 192 -15.94 6.14 -12.73
CA ALA A 192 -17.29 6.55 -13.05
C ALA A 192 -17.47 6.95 -14.53
N GLN A 193 -16.41 7.08 -15.34
CA GLN A 193 -16.47 7.58 -16.71
C GLN A 193 -17.36 6.72 -17.61
N ARG A 194 -18.26 7.40 -18.35
CA ARG A 194 -19.01 6.83 -19.47
C ARG A 194 -18.26 7.08 -20.78
N GLU A 195 -18.40 6.21 -21.75
CA GLU A 195 -17.69 6.32 -23.04
C GLU A 195 -18.05 7.60 -23.81
N THR A 196 -19.30 8.02 -23.79
CA THR A 196 -19.83 9.09 -24.65
C THR A 196 -20.35 10.30 -23.90
N GLU A 197 -20.73 10.18 -22.64
CA GLU A 197 -21.35 11.25 -21.85
C GLU A 197 -20.32 11.96 -20.94
N PRO A 198 -20.52 13.28 -20.70
CA PRO A 198 -19.73 13.97 -19.69
C PRO A 198 -19.98 13.38 -18.30
N LEU A 199 -18.93 13.33 -17.48
CA LEU A 199 -19.01 13.01 -16.07
C LEU A 199 -19.20 14.30 -15.25
N SER A 200 -20.24 14.32 -14.41
CA SER A 200 -20.48 15.39 -13.45
C SER A 200 -20.16 14.89 -12.06
N ILE A 201 -19.37 15.67 -11.30
CA ILE A 201 -19.02 15.39 -9.92
C ILE A 201 -19.48 16.58 -9.06
N HIS A 202 -20.16 16.28 -7.97
CA HIS A 202 -20.62 17.27 -7.00
C HIS A 202 -19.97 16.99 -5.65
N VAL A 203 -19.27 17.98 -5.11
CA VAL A 203 -18.69 17.95 -3.76
C VAL A 203 -19.48 18.91 -2.90
N ARG A 204 -19.99 18.43 -1.77
CA ARG A 204 -20.69 19.25 -0.78
C ARG A 204 -20.11 18.98 0.60
N ALA A 205 -20.06 20.00 1.43
CA ALA A 205 -19.75 19.84 2.84
C ALA A 205 -20.51 20.86 3.69
N PHE A 206 -21.07 20.40 4.79
CA PHE A 206 -21.89 21.18 5.69
C PHE A 206 -21.83 20.63 7.12
N GLU A 207 -22.17 21.47 8.08
CA GLU A 207 -22.28 21.07 9.48
C GLU A 207 -23.59 20.32 9.73
N THR A 208 -23.53 19.31 10.59
CA THR A 208 -24.68 18.54 11.08
C THR A 208 -24.73 18.61 12.60
N ASP A 209 -25.80 18.09 13.22
CA ASP A 209 -25.94 18.07 14.68
C ASP A 209 -24.83 17.24 15.36
N ASP A 210 -24.22 16.26 14.64
CA ASP A 210 -23.20 15.36 15.15
C ASP A 210 -21.77 15.75 14.75
N GLY A 211 -21.59 16.67 13.77
CA GLY A 211 -20.28 17.11 13.30
C GLY A 211 -20.29 17.59 11.83
N LEU A 212 -19.29 17.16 11.05
CA LEU A 212 -19.11 17.56 9.66
C LEU A 212 -19.50 16.41 8.71
N GLU A 213 -20.34 16.69 7.72
CA GLU A 213 -20.63 15.75 6.61
C GLU A 213 -20.01 16.28 5.31
N ILE A 214 -19.26 15.37 4.61
CA ILE A 214 -18.68 15.64 3.29
C ILE A 214 -19.28 14.64 2.32
N ILE A 215 -19.87 15.11 1.21
CA ILE A 215 -20.50 14.28 0.20
C ILE A 215 -19.77 14.48 -1.13
N VAL A 216 -19.34 13.39 -1.73
CA VAL A 216 -18.84 13.35 -3.11
C VAL A 216 -19.77 12.47 -3.93
N GLU A 217 -20.39 13.05 -4.94
CA GLU A 217 -21.38 12.40 -5.79
C GLU A 217 -20.98 12.49 -7.26
N ASP A 218 -21.11 11.40 -8.01
CA ASP A 218 -20.92 11.35 -9.45
C ASP A 218 -22.15 10.78 -10.17
N ASP A 219 -22.37 11.21 -11.42
CA ASP A 219 -23.42 10.70 -12.33
C ASP A 219 -22.88 9.61 -13.28
N GLY A 220 -21.85 8.89 -12.88
CA GLY A 220 -21.15 7.92 -13.70
C GLY A 220 -21.85 6.56 -13.86
N ILE A 221 -21.05 5.53 -14.15
CA ILE A 221 -21.59 4.18 -14.40
C ILE A 221 -22.18 3.51 -13.15
N GLY A 222 -21.82 3.97 -11.94
CA GLY A 222 -22.24 3.36 -10.68
C GLY A 222 -21.72 1.94 -10.48
N MET A 223 -22.20 1.30 -9.41
CA MET A 223 -21.85 -0.06 -9.02
C MET A 223 -23.12 -0.87 -8.75
N SER A 224 -23.06 -2.19 -8.98
CA SER A 224 -24.13 -3.10 -8.56
C SER A 224 -24.22 -3.19 -7.04
N GLU A 225 -25.39 -3.55 -6.52
CA GLU A 225 -25.62 -3.72 -5.09
C GLU A 225 -24.66 -4.74 -4.47
N GLU A 226 -24.32 -5.80 -5.20
CA GLU A 226 -23.38 -6.83 -4.79
C GLU A 226 -21.96 -6.29 -4.62
N VAL A 227 -21.47 -5.48 -5.56
CA VAL A 227 -20.16 -4.82 -5.49
C VAL A 227 -20.13 -3.82 -4.35
N CYS A 228 -21.19 -3.04 -4.16
CA CYS A 228 -21.30 -2.03 -3.11
C CYS A 228 -21.28 -2.68 -1.71
N ALA A 229 -21.98 -3.80 -1.51
CA ALA A 229 -22.03 -4.53 -0.25
C ALA A 229 -20.63 -5.10 0.15
N HIS A 230 -19.81 -5.51 -0.80
CA HIS A 230 -18.49 -6.12 -0.55
C HIS A 230 -17.33 -5.12 -0.58
N LEU A 231 -17.58 -3.83 -0.80
CA LEU A 231 -16.54 -2.79 -0.94
C LEU A 231 -15.55 -2.75 0.23
N PHE A 232 -16.02 -3.00 1.45
CA PHE A 232 -15.22 -2.95 2.68
C PHE A 232 -14.90 -4.34 3.26
N GLU A 233 -15.56 -5.41 2.79
CA GLU A 233 -15.35 -6.77 3.32
C GLU A 233 -14.08 -7.41 2.78
N GLN A 234 -13.72 -7.17 1.51
CA GLN A 234 -12.57 -7.79 0.85
C GLN A 234 -11.22 -7.38 1.44
N HIS A 235 -11.15 -6.26 2.16
CA HIS A 235 -9.91 -5.77 2.76
C HIS A 235 -9.69 -6.19 4.22
N ARG A 236 -10.63 -6.92 4.81
CA ARG A 236 -10.43 -7.57 6.14
C ARG A 236 -9.62 -8.86 6.06
N LEU A 237 -9.45 -9.43 4.87
CA LEU A 237 -8.65 -10.64 4.64
C LEU A 237 -7.47 -10.23 3.78
N GLU A 238 -6.26 -10.34 4.33
CA GLU A 238 -4.98 -10.15 3.65
C GLU A 238 -4.88 -11.11 2.45
N GLU A 239 -5.35 -10.70 1.27
CA GLU A 239 -5.01 -11.40 0.04
C GLU A 239 -4.04 -10.56 -0.80
N PRO A 240 -2.93 -11.17 -1.26
CA PRO A 240 -1.95 -10.50 -2.06
C PRO A 240 -2.54 -10.07 -3.41
N GLU A 241 -2.12 -8.89 -3.86
CA GLU A 241 -2.37 -8.31 -5.17
C GLU A 241 -2.55 -9.37 -6.28
N SER A 242 -3.75 -9.48 -6.84
CA SER A 242 -3.95 -10.33 -8.02
C SER A 242 -3.34 -9.63 -9.24
N ILE A 243 -2.18 -10.12 -9.67
CA ILE A 243 -1.54 -9.70 -10.91
C ILE A 243 -2.38 -10.26 -12.06
N THR A 244 -2.94 -9.37 -12.88
CA THR A 244 -3.62 -9.78 -14.12
C THR A 244 -2.62 -10.36 -15.13
N ALA A 245 -3.10 -11.16 -16.08
CA ALA A 245 -2.26 -11.86 -17.07
C ALA A 245 -1.41 -10.93 -17.96
N ASP A 246 -1.67 -9.63 -17.96
CA ASP A 246 -0.92 -8.58 -18.66
C ASP A 246 0.12 -7.87 -17.78
N GLY A 247 0.29 -8.31 -16.51
CA GLY A 247 1.24 -7.72 -15.57
C GLY A 247 0.76 -6.42 -14.90
N SER A 248 -0.48 -6.01 -15.12
CA SER A 248 -1.06 -4.84 -14.44
C SER A 248 -1.64 -5.25 -13.08
N ILE A 249 -1.34 -4.44 -12.06
CA ILE A 249 -1.90 -4.61 -10.72
C ILE A 249 -3.30 -3.98 -10.74
N LYS A 250 -4.37 -4.79 -10.71
CA LYS A 250 -5.71 -4.27 -10.43
C LYS A 250 -5.76 -3.81 -8.97
N ARG A 251 -5.46 -2.55 -8.73
CA ARG A 251 -5.85 -1.91 -7.47
C ARG A 251 -7.36 -1.77 -7.49
N GLY A 252 -8.05 -2.56 -6.69
CA GLY A 252 -9.49 -2.49 -6.56
C GLY A 252 -9.93 -1.11 -6.03
N CYS A 253 -11.06 -0.60 -6.51
CA CYS A 253 -11.72 0.62 -6.03
C CYS A 253 -11.87 0.65 -4.50
N GLY A 254 -12.03 -0.51 -3.86
CA GLY A 254 -12.16 -0.66 -2.42
C GLY A 254 -10.93 -0.26 -1.59
N LEU A 255 -9.70 -0.42 -2.10
CA LEU A 255 -8.49 -0.11 -1.32
C LEU A 255 -8.36 1.38 -1.01
N ALA A 256 -8.67 2.25 -1.97
CA ALA A 256 -8.60 3.69 -1.77
C ALA A 256 -9.62 4.17 -0.73
N LEU A 257 -10.86 3.69 -0.82
CA LEU A 257 -11.93 4.00 0.12
C LEU A 257 -11.63 3.42 1.52
N PHE A 258 -11.10 2.21 1.58
CA PHE A 258 -10.67 1.60 2.84
C PHE A 258 -9.57 2.41 3.53
N ASN A 259 -8.58 2.89 2.79
CA ASN A 259 -7.52 3.76 3.33
C ASN A 259 -8.07 5.09 3.86
N VAL A 260 -9.07 5.67 3.18
CA VAL A 260 -9.77 6.87 3.68
C VAL A 260 -10.50 6.54 4.99
N LEU A 261 -11.24 5.43 5.05
CA LEU A 261 -11.95 5.00 6.26
C LEU A 261 -10.99 4.76 7.44
N GLN A 262 -9.87 4.08 7.22
CA GLN A 262 -8.85 3.87 8.27
C GLN A 262 -8.30 5.20 8.80
N ARG A 263 -8.10 6.17 7.92
CA ARG A 263 -7.63 7.51 8.29
C ARG A 263 -8.67 8.30 9.08
N ILE A 264 -9.96 8.16 8.71
CA ILE A 264 -11.06 8.74 9.49
C ILE A 264 -11.06 8.15 10.91
N HIS A 265 -11.02 6.84 11.05
CA HIS A 265 -10.99 6.18 12.36
C HIS A 265 -9.75 6.55 13.17
N PHE A 266 -8.60 6.75 12.53
CA PHE A 266 -7.36 7.13 13.20
C PHE A 266 -7.44 8.52 13.87
N PHE A 267 -8.08 9.50 13.21
CA PHE A 267 -8.16 10.88 13.70
C PHE A 267 -9.46 11.18 14.47
N TYR A 268 -10.56 10.47 14.17
CA TYR A 268 -11.89 10.78 14.70
C TYR A 268 -12.52 9.63 15.50
N GLY A 269 -11.93 8.41 15.47
CA GLY A 269 -12.45 7.24 16.15
C GLY A 269 -13.57 6.53 15.40
N GLU A 270 -14.12 5.49 16.05
CA GLU A 270 -15.09 4.57 15.44
C GLU A 270 -16.51 5.17 15.27
N ASP A 271 -16.81 6.30 15.92
CA ASP A 271 -18.10 7.00 15.79
C ASP A 271 -18.20 7.81 14.49
N SER A 272 -17.07 7.99 13.81
CA SER A 272 -16.96 8.62 12.50
C SER A 272 -16.78 7.54 11.42
N GLY A 273 -17.13 7.86 10.16
CA GLY A 273 -17.03 6.83 9.15
C GLY A 273 -17.38 7.29 7.76
N MET A 274 -17.63 6.31 6.90
CA MET A 274 -17.97 6.55 5.51
C MET A 274 -19.08 5.60 5.05
N ARG A 275 -20.02 6.13 4.28
CA ARG A 275 -21.10 5.36 3.65
C ARG A 275 -21.04 5.54 2.14
N VAL A 276 -21.27 4.47 1.39
CA VAL A 276 -21.33 4.48 -0.06
C VAL A 276 -22.72 4.06 -0.50
N LYS A 277 -23.32 4.88 -1.36
CA LYS A 277 -24.58 4.57 -2.06
C LYS A 277 -24.30 4.59 -3.53
N SER A 278 -24.61 3.52 -4.24
CA SER A 278 -24.38 3.42 -5.68
C SER A 278 -25.49 2.65 -6.36
N GLN A 279 -25.78 3.02 -7.59
CA GLN A 279 -26.72 2.32 -8.46
C GLN A 279 -26.15 2.27 -9.86
N GLU A 280 -26.12 1.07 -10.44
CA GLU A 280 -25.61 0.85 -11.79
C GLU A 280 -26.38 1.70 -12.83
N GLY A 281 -25.63 2.41 -13.67
CA GLY A 281 -26.16 3.33 -14.68
C GLY A 281 -26.63 4.69 -14.16
N VAL A 282 -26.62 4.93 -12.85
CA VAL A 282 -27.06 6.20 -12.23
C VAL A 282 -25.88 6.99 -11.68
N GLY A 283 -25.00 6.34 -10.91
CA GLY A 283 -23.82 6.97 -10.31
C GLY A 283 -23.50 6.48 -8.90
N THR A 284 -22.59 7.16 -8.24
CA THR A 284 -22.13 6.84 -6.89
C THR A 284 -22.13 8.08 -6.00
N GLN A 285 -22.53 7.90 -4.75
CA GLN A 285 -22.44 8.90 -3.69
C GLN A 285 -21.64 8.33 -2.52
N VAL A 286 -20.56 8.99 -2.18
CA VAL A 286 -19.74 8.70 -0.99
C VAL A 286 -20.01 9.78 0.04
N ILE A 287 -20.41 9.38 1.24
CA ILE A 287 -20.73 10.25 2.37
C ILE A 287 -19.72 9.96 3.46
N VAL A 288 -18.96 10.97 3.84
CA VAL A 288 -18.02 10.94 4.97
C VAL A 288 -18.65 11.70 6.14
N GLU A 289 -18.67 11.06 7.30
CA GLU A 289 -19.20 11.60 8.55
C GLU A 289 -18.08 11.73 9.57
N LEU A 290 -17.75 12.95 9.96
CA LEU A 290 -16.74 13.27 10.97
C LEU A 290 -17.45 13.79 12.22
N ASN A 291 -17.62 12.92 13.21
CA ASN A 291 -18.40 13.18 14.41
C ASN A 291 -17.49 13.60 15.58
N GLY A 292 -17.86 14.65 16.28
CA GLY A 292 -17.10 15.19 17.41
C GLY A 292 -15.82 15.92 17.03
N GLU A 293 -14.88 16.00 17.98
CA GLU A 293 -13.59 16.66 17.76
C GLU A 293 -12.50 15.64 17.39
N PRO A 294 -11.58 16.00 16.49
CA PRO A 294 -10.49 15.10 16.10
C PRO A 294 -9.50 14.90 17.25
N HIS A 295 -8.91 13.70 17.31
CA HIS A 295 -7.85 13.36 18.25
C HIS A 295 -6.48 13.66 17.61
N GLU A 296 -5.59 14.35 18.33
CA GLU A 296 -4.18 14.32 17.94
C GLU A 296 -3.65 12.90 18.19
N PRO A 297 -3.14 12.21 17.17
CA PRO A 297 -2.56 10.89 17.37
C PRO A 297 -1.38 11.01 18.34
N ALA A 298 -1.33 10.12 19.35
CA ALA A 298 -0.18 10.04 20.22
C ALA A 298 1.07 9.79 19.35
N PRO A 299 2.19 10.52 19.58
CA PRO A 299 3.41 10.32 18.81
C PRO A 299 3.81 8.83 18.91
N LEU A 300 4.01 8.19 17.76
CA LEU A 300 4.55 6.85 17.69
C LEU A 300 5.89 6.87 18.44
N THR A 301 5.90 6.34 19.66
CA THR A 301 7.13 6.14 20.41
C THR A 301 7.98 5.12 19.64
N ALA A 302 9.12 5.58 19.13
CA ALA A 302 10.14 4.82 18.40
C ALA A 302 10.67 3.62 19.19
#